data_2ca72ad4569624ff3ebf7a6457fed9f5
#
_entry.id   2ca72ad4569624ff3ebf7a6457fed9f5
#
_cell.length_a   1.000
_cell.length_b   1.000
_cell.length_c   1.000
_cell.angle_alpha   90.00
_cell.angle_beta   90.00
_cell.angle_gamma   90.00
#
_symmetry.space_group_name_H-M   'P 1'
#
loop_
_entity.id
_entity.type
_entity.pdbx_description
1 polymer ?
#
loop_
_entity_poly.entity_id
_entity_poly.type
_entity_poly.pdbx_seq_one_letter_code
_entity_poly.pdbx_strand_id
1 'polypeptide(L)'
;MIIETQVTDFAALIEMRAPHGLVLADTPIAPVAVLQMLALLDAQIRQSFAPSSWLIVDGLEIVGLCLITSVSAQGSIDIGYGIAPSRQGRGLASAAIAALVDWARSAPAVTAITADTGVDNVASRQVLVRNGFVRIGERIDDEDGALICWRHDLLAP
;
A
#
# COMPACT_ATOMS: atom_id res chain seq x y z
N MET A 1 7.24 5.12 -8.89
CA MET A 1 8.18 5.43 -7.79
C MET A 1 7.40 5.51 -6.49
N ILE A 2 8.00 5.08 -5.41
CA ILE A 2 7.43 5.23 -4.07
C ILE A 2 8.35 6.12 -3.23
N ILE A 3 7.74 6.95 -2.37
CA ILE A 3 8.45 7.85 -1.46
C ILE A 3 7.92 7.59 -0.05
N GLU A 4 8.82 7.35 0.90
CA GLU A 4 8.44 7.18 2.30
C GLU A 4 7.68 8.41 2.81
N THR A 5 6.56 8.17 3.50
CA THR A 5 5.80 9.28 4.10
C THR A 5 6.52 9.83 5.32
N GLN A 6 6.30 11.13 5.55
CA GLN A 6 6.62 11.79 6.81
C GLN A 6 5.35 11.93 7.64
N VAL A 7 5.50 12.20 8.93
CA VAL A 7 4.39 12.30 9.89
C VAL A 7 3.32 13.30 9.45
N THR A 8 3.72 14.38 8.75
CA THR A 8 2.80 15.45 8.30
C THR A 8 2.12 15.18 6.96
N ASP A 9 2.49 14.10 6.26
CA ASP A 9 2.03 13.88 4.88
C ASP A 9 0.53 13.56 4.80
N PHE A 10 0.02 12.74 5.72
CA PHE A 10 -1.42 12.45 5.76
C PHE A 10 -2.26 13.69 6.03
N ALA A 11 -1.81 14.56 6.94
CA ALA A 11 -2.50 15.82 7.21
C ALA A 11 -2.55 16.70 5.95
N ALA A 12 -1.46 16.74 5.19
CA ALA A 12 -1.43 17.49 3.92
C ALA A 12 -2.44 16.93 2.92
N LEU A 13 -2.47 15.60 2.73
CA LEU A 13 -3.42 14.97 1.81
C LEU A 13 -4.87 15.19 2.22
N ILE A 14 -5.18 15.10 3.52
CA ILE A 14 -6.52 15.37 4.06
C ILE A 14 -6.96 16.81 3.77
N GLU A 15 -6.04 17.76 3.84
CA GLU A 15 -6.27 19.18 3.53
C GLU A 15 -6.16 19.48 2.03
N MET A 16 -6.04 18.46 1.18
CA MET A 16 -5.88 18.59 -0.27
C MET A 16 -4.63 19.40 -0.67
N ARG A 17 -3.56 19.23 0.08
CA ARG A 17 -2.23 19.80 -0.24
C ARG A 17 -1.26 18.70 -0.61
N ALA A 18 -0.41 18.96 -1.59
CA ALA A 18 0.64 18.00 -1.98
C ALA A 18 1.90 18.27 -1.16
N PRO A 19 2.40 17.29 -0.40
CA PRO A 19 3.69 17.41 0.27
C PRO A 19 4.87 17.25 -0.70
N HIS A 20 6.06 17.56 -0.24
CA HIS A 20 7.34 17.35 -0.94
C HIS A 20 7.50 18.12 -2.25
N GLY A 21 6.79 19.23 -2.45
CA GLY A 21 6.87 19.98 -3.70
C GLY A 21 6.24 19.27 -4.90
N LEU A 22 5.44 18.22 -4.64
CA LEU A 22 4.72 17.46 -5.66
C LEU A 22 3.36 18.11 -5.95
N VAL A 23 2.60 17.52 -6.85
CA VAL A 23 1.23 17.91 -7.16
C VAL A 23 0.28 16.75 -6.89
N LEU A 24 -0.98 17.04 -6.64
CA LEU A 24 -2.02 16.02 -6.49
C LEU A 24 -2.60 15.66 -7.86
N ALA A 25 -3.06 14.42 -7.99
CA ALA A 25 -3.91 14.01 -9.10
C ALA A 25 -5.24 14.81 -9.07
N ASP A 26 -5.93 14.86 -10.20
CA ASP A 26 -7.20 15.59 -10.31
C ASP A 26 -8.37 14.90 -9.60
N THR A 27 -8.20 13.65 -9.15
CA THR A 27 -9.13 13.02 -8.20
C THR A 27 -8.39 12.67 -6.91
N PRO A 28 -9.07 12.70 -5.76
CA PRO A 28 -8.43 12.28 -4.50
C PRO A 28 -8.05 10.79 -4.53
N ILE A 29 -7.01 10.42 -3.82
CA ILE A 29 -6.59 9.02 -3.66
C ILE A 29 -7.71 8.21 -3.00
N ALA A 30 -8.37 8.81 -1.99
CA ALA A 30 -9.46 8.21 -1.25
C ALA A 30 -10.33 9.31 -0.64
N PRO A 31 -11.57 8.99 -0.22
CA PRO A 31 -12.38 9.94 0.55
C PRO A 31 -11.67 10.40 1.82
N VAL A 32 -11.97 11.62 2.28
CA VAL A 32 -11.35 12.20 3.48
C VAL A 32 -11.49 11.29 4.69
N ALA A 33 -12.65 10.69 4.90
CA ALA A 33 -12.86 9.77 6.04
C ALA A 33 -11.93 8.56 5.98
N VAL A 34 -11.65 8.04 4.79
CA VAL A 34 -10.70 6.92 4.59
C VAL A 34 -9.28 7.41 4.87
N LEU A 35 -8.88 8.57 4.36
CA LEU A 35 -7.56 9.14 4.63
C LEU A 35 -7.34 9.38 6.13
N GLN A 36 -8.36 9.83 6.84
CA GLN A 36 -8.30 10.00 8.31
C GLN A 36 -8.08 8.67 9.02
N MET A 37 -8.79 7.62 8.61
CA MET A 37 -8.61 6.27 9.14
C MET A 37 -7.20 5.74 8.85
N LEU A 38 -6.70 5.91 7.63
CA LEU A 38 -5.36 5.49 7.24
C LEU A 38 -4.28 6.26 7.99
N ALA A 39 -4.49 7.54 8.27
CA ALA A 39 -3.57 8.35 9.06
C ALA A 39 -3.41 7.81 10.49
N LEU A 40 -4.51 7.40 11.13
CA LEU A 40 -4.49 6.79 12.45
C LEU A 40 -3.76 5.45 12.44
N LEU A 41 -4.02 4.63 11.44
CA LEU A 41 -3.35 3.34 11.26
C LEU A 41 -1.84 3.53 11.04
N ASP A 42 -1.45 4.44 10.17
CA ASP A 42 -0.05 4.76 9.92
C ASP A 42 0.67 5.22 11.20
N ALA A 43 0.06 6.09 11.97
CA ALA A 43 0.61 6.57 13.23
C ALA A 43 0.81 5.42 14.22
N GLN A 44 -0.12 4.48 14.26
CA GLN A 44 -0.04 3.31 15.13
C GLN A 44 1.09 2.37 14.72
N ILE A 45 1.21 2.05 13.45
CA ILE A 45 2.30 1.20 12.94
C ILE A 45 3.66 1.87 13.14
N ARG A 46 3.74 3.18 12.91
CA ARG A 46 4.99 3.97 13.02
C ARG A 46 5.57 3.97 14.44
N GLN A 47 4.76 3.69 15.46
CA GLN A 47 5.26 3.56 16.83
C GLN A 47 6.23 2.39 17.00
N SER A 48 6.11 1.34 16.21
CA SER A 48 6.91 0.12 16.34
C SER A 48 7.62 -0.32 15.07
N PHE A 49 7.29 0.26 13.92
CA PHE A 49 7.86 -0.13 12.63
C PHE A 49 7.93 1.06 11.68
N ALA A 50 9.09 1.27 11.06
CA ALA A 50 9.30 2.33 10.09
C ALA A 50 10.22 1.85 8.96
N PRO A 51 9.98 2.31 7.71
CA PRO A 51 8.87 3.12 7.26
C PRO A 51 7.54 2.37 7.31
N SER A 52 6.44 3.09 7.49
CA SER A 52 5.11 2.49 7.65
C SER A 52 4.19 2.71 6.45
N SER A 53 4.51 3.69 5.60
CA SER A 53 3.73 4.00 4.41
C SER A 53 4.55 4.75 3.38
N TRP A 54 4.03 4.78 2.14
CA TRP A 54 4.68 5.41 0.99
C TRP A 54 3.65 6.12 0.13
N LEU A 55 4.04 7.28 -0.39
CA LEU A 55 3.34 7.92 -1.49
C LEU A 55 3.71 7.20 -2.78
N ILE A 56 2.73 6.93 -3.62
CA ILE A 56 2.95 6.43 -4.98
C ILE A 56 3.00 7.65 -5.91
N VAL A 57 4.10 7.81 -6.64
CA VAL A 57 4.36 9.00 -7.42
C VAL A 57 4.64 8.62 -8.88
N ASP A 58 4.00 9.35 -9.79
CA ASP A 58 4.24 9.28 -11.23
C ASP A 58 4.72 10.64 -11.70
N GLY A 59 5.99 10.74 -12.10
CA GLY A 59 6.62 12.03 -12.38
C GLY A 59 6.66 12.92 -11.14
N LEU A 60 5.92 14.03 -11.16
CA LEU A 60 5.76 14.95 -10.03
C LEU A 60 4.39 14.83 -9.35
N GLU A 61 3.58 13.89 -9.75
CA GLU A 61 2.20 13.75 -9.29
C GLU A 61 2.07 12.62 -8.27
N ILE A 62 1.42 12.90 -7.14
CA ILE A 62 1.04 11.89 -6.17
C ILE A 62 -0.23 11.22 -6.68
N VAL A 63 -0.12 9.94 -7.01
CA VAL A 63 -1.21 9.18 -7.63
C VAL A 63 -1.82 8.13 -6.71
N GLY A 64 -1.17 7.83 -5.60
CA GLY A 64 -1.67 6.80 -4.69
C GLY A 64 -0.92 6.72 -3.37
N LEU A 65 -1.31 5.74 -2.58
CA LEU A 65 -0.71 5.40 -1.28
C LEU A 65 -0.52 3.89 -1.18
N CYS A 66 0.53 3.51 -0.47
CA CYS A 66 0.76 2.15 -0.01
C CYS A 66 1.13 2.21 1.47
N LEU A 67 0.57 1.35 2.29
CA LEU A 67 0.87 1.36 3.72
C LEU A 67 0.87 -0.04 4.31
N ILE A 68 1.57 -0.18 5.43
CA ILE A 68 1.57 -1.37 6.24
C ILE A 68 0.37 -1.31 7.16
N THR A 69 -0.46 -2.35 7.16
CA THR A 69 -1.66 -2.44 7.98
C THR A 69 -1.43 -3.25 9.25
N SER A 70 -0.48 -4.19 9.22
CA SER A 70 -0.06 -4.95 10.40
C SER A 70 1.33 -5.55 10.18
N VAL A 71 1.99 -5.86 11.28
CA VAL A 71 3.30 -6.53 11.29
C VAL A 71 3.20 -7.74 12.23
N SER A 72 3.54 -8.92 11.72
CA SER A 72 3.54 -10.13 12.54
C SER A 72 4.82 -10.26 13.38
N ALA A 73 4.75 -11.11 14.41
CA ALA A 73 5.93 -11.43 15.22
C ALA A 73 7.05 -12.09 14.40
N GLN A 74 6.72 -12.74 13.29
CA GLN A 74 7.68 -13.41 12.39
C GLN A 74 8.25 -12.48 11.32
N GLY A 75 7.85 -11.20 11.31
CA GLY A 75 8.37 -10.21 10.36
C GLY A 75 7.62 -10.15 9.03
N SER A 76 6.44 -10.75 8.91
CA SER A 76 5.60 -10.50 7.73
C SER A 76 4.85 -9.18 7.90
N ILE A 77 4.80 -8.40 6.83
CA ILE A 77 4.03 -7.16 6.79
C ILE A 77 2.80 -7.36 5.91
N ASP A 78 1.65 -6.96 6.43
CA ASP A 78 0.42 -6.91 5.65
C ASP A 78 0.26 -5.52 5.08
N ILE A 79 -0.08 -5.40 3.80
CA ILE A 79 -0.12 -4.12 3.10
C ILE A 79 -1.50 -3.84 2.49
N GLY A 80 -1.82 -2.55 2.40
CA GLY A 80 -2.89 -2.03 1.58
C GLY A 80 -2.35 -0.98 0.63
N TYR A 81 -2.99 -0.79 -0.51
CA TYR A 81 -2.61 0.23 -1.48
C TYR A 81 -3.82 0.67 -2.30
N GLY A 82 -3.71 1.85 -2.86
CA GLY A 82 -4.74 2.39 -3.73
C GLY A 82 -4.19 3.48 -4.65
N ILE A 83 -4.83 3.61 -5.80
CA ILE A 83 -4.51 4.62 -6.83
C ILE A 83 -5.72 5.53 -6.99
N ALA A 84 -5.49 6.83 -7.14
CA ALA A 84 -6.54 7.80 -7.45
C ALA A 84 -7.36 7.34 -8.65
N PRO A 85 -8.70 7.42 -8.62
CA PRO A 85 -9.54 6.87 -9.69
C PRO A 85 -9.17 7.32 -11.10
N SER A 86 -8.79 8.60 -11.28
CA SER A 86 -8.39 9.14 -12.58
C SER A 86 -7.04 8.63 -13.09
N ARG A 87 -6.28 7.91 -12.26
CA ARG A 87 -4.95 7.39 -12.61
C ARG A 87 -4.88 5.86 -12.63
N GLN A 88 -5.99 5.18 -12.44
CA GLN A 88 -6.07 3.73 -12.53
C GLN A 88 -5.91 3.24 -13.99
N GLY A 89 -5.55 1.97 -14.15
CA GLY A 89 -5.41 1.35 -15.48
C GLY A 89 -4.11 1.71 -16.22
N ARG A 90 -3.10 2.23 -15.53
CA ARG A 90 -1.81 2.65 -16.13
C ARG A 90 -0.61 1.83 -15.63
N GLY A 91 -0.84 0.77 -14.88
CA GLY A 91 0.23 -0.04 -14.30
C GLY A 91 0.94 0.59 -13.11
N LEU A 92 0.42 1.70 -12.55
CA LEU A 92 1.07 2.42 -11.46
C LEU A 92 1.09 1.61 -10.17
N ALA A 93 0.02 0.91 -9.83
CA ALA A 93 -0.03 0.04 -8.67
C ALA A 93 0.98 -1.10 -8.80
N SER A 94 1.06 -1.75 -9.96
CA SER A 94 2.01 -2.84 -10.19
C SER A 94 3.46 -2.38 -10.04
N ALA A 95 3.79 -1.21 -10.58
CA ALA A 95 5.12 -0.61 -10.44
C ALA A 95 5.43 -0.25 -8.97
N ALA A 96 4.44 0.26 -8.24
CA ALA A 96 4.60 0.59 -6.82
C ALA A 96 4.86 -0.66 -5.97
N ILE A 97 4.12 -1.73 -6.21
CA ILE A 97 4.31 -2.99 -5.48
C ILE A 97 5.66 -3.62 -5.83
N ALA A 98 6.11 -3.54 -7.08
CA ALA A 98 7.46 -3.97 -7.46
C ALA A 98 8.54 -3.22 -6.67
N ALA A 99 8.41 -1.90 -6.55
CA ALA A 99 9.33 -1.08 -5.76
C ALA A 99 9.28 -1.44 -4.26
N LEU A 100 8.09 -1.72 -3.73
CA LEU A 100 7.93 -2.14 -2.34
C LEU A 100 8.60 -3.49 -2.08
N VAL A 101 8.46 -4.45 -2.98
CA VAL A 101 9.13 -5.75 -2.89
C VAL A 101 10.65 -5.56 -2.89
N ASP A 102 11.17 -4.70 -3.75
CA ASP A 102 12.61 -4.40 -3.78
C ASP A 102 13.09 -3.77 -2.48
N TRP A 103 12.32 -2.82 -1.93
CA TRP A 103 12.64 -2.26 -0.62
C TRP A 103 12.65 -3.34 0.46
N ALA A 104 11.65 -4.20 0.49
CA ALA A 104 11.50 -5.23 1.50
C ALA A 104 12.66 -6.24 1.47
N ARG A 105 13.19 -6.55 0.29
CA ARG A 105 14.36 -7.43 0.16
C ARG A 105 15.60 -6.90 0.86
N SER A 106 15.73 -5.58 0.97
CA SER A 106 16.84 -4.94 1.68
C SER A 106 16.51 -4.57 3.12
N ALA A 107 15.32 -4.90 3.62
CA ALA A 107 14.89 -4.66 4.99
C ALA A 107 14.98 -5.97 5.81
N PRO A 108 16.02 -6.16 6.65
CA PRO A 108 16.27 -7.44 7.31
C PRO A 108 15.13 -7.91 8.22
N ALA A 109 14.36 -6.97 8.76
CA ALA A 109 13.24 -7.29 9.65
C ALA A 109 12.02 -7.84 8.90
N VAL A 110 11.96 -7.69 7.57
CA VAL A 110 10.82 -8.13 6.76
C VAL A 110 11.11 -9.48 6.14
N THR A 111 10.29 -10.47 6.43
CA THR A 111 10.44 -11.84 5.96
C THR A 111 9.47 -12.20 4.84
N ALA A 112 8.33 -11.52 4.80
CA ALA A 112 7.31 -11.72 3.78
C ALA A 112 6.38 -10.52 3.70
N ILE A 113 5.71 -10.37 2.57
CA ILE A 113 4.64 -9.40 2.38
C ILE A 113 3.34 -10.17 2.17
N THR A 114 2.28 -9.78 2.87
CA THR A 114 0.94 -10.30 2.65
C THR A 114 -0.01 -9.18 2.23
N ALA A 115 -1.08 -9.54 1.55
CA ALA A 115 -2.12 -8.61 1.15
C ALA A 115 -3.43 -9.36 0.96
N ASP A 116 -4.54 -8.63 1.11
CA ASP A 116 -5.87 -9.14 0.81
C ASP A 116 -6.45 -8.38 -0.39
N THR A 117 -7.18 -9.09 -1.24
CA THR A 117 -7.96 -8.48 -2.32
C THR A 117 -9.38 -8.98 -2.28
N GLY A 118 -10.34 -8.13 -2.65
CA GLY A 118 -11.69 -8.60 -2.92
C GLY A 118 -11.66 -9.67 -4.01
N VAL A 119 -12.51 -10.69 -3.87
CA VAL A 119 -12.61 -11.78 -4.86
C VAL A 119 -12.90 -11.23 -6.26
N ASP A 120 -13.73 -10.18 -6.34
CA ASP A 120 -14.14 -9.55 -7.60
C ASP A 120 -13.18 -8.45 -8.07
N ASN A 121 -12.16 -8.11 -7.30
CA ASN A 121 -11.21 -7.07 -7.66
C ASN A 121 -10.10 -7.63 -8.56
N VAL A 122 -10.42 -7.81 -9.83
CA VAL A 122 -9.51 -8.41 -10.84
C VAL A 122 -8.23 -7.60 -10.98
N ALA A 123 -8.32 -6.26 -11.00
CA ALA A 123 -7.16 -5.40 -11.16
C ALA A 123 -6.14 -5.59 -10.04
N SER A 124 -6.60 -5.62 -8.78
CA SER A 124 -5.73 -5.82 -7.61
C SER A 124 -5.13 -7.22 -7.59
N ARG A 125 -5.91 -8.24 -7.97
CA ARG A 125 -5.43 -9.62 -8.09
C ARG A 125 -4.29 -9.73 -9.09
N GLN A 126 -4.44 -9.08 -10.25
CA GLN A 126 -3.40 -9.08 -11.29
C GLN A 126 -2.12 -8.37 -10.84
N VAL A 127 -2.24 -7.27 -10.11
CA VAL A 127 -1.09 -6.56 -9.53
C VAL A 127 -0.25 -7.51 -8.68
N LEU A 128 -0.89 -8.27 -7.80
CA LEU A 128 -0.18 -9.18 -6.90
C LEU A 128 0.41 -10.38 -7.66
N VAL A 129 -0.32 -10.98 -8.57
CA VAL A 129 0.19 -12.09 -9.40
C VAL A 129 1.42 -11.65 -10.20
N ARG A 130 1.38 -10.48 -10.83
CA ARG A 130 2.50 -9.93 -11.61
C ARG A 130 3.74 -9.69 -10.75
N ASN A 131 3.57 -9.46 -9.46
CA ASN A 131 4.66 -9.20 -8.53
C ASN A 131 5.09 -10.44 -7.73
N GLY A 132 4.67 -11.63 -8.18
CA GLY A 132 5.14 -12.88 -7.59
C GLY A 132 4.44 -13.29 -6.30
N PHE A 133 3.31 -12.65 -5.96
CA PHE A 133 2.49 -13.09 -4.82
C PHE A 133 1.74 -14.37 -5.20
N VAL A 134 1.63 -15.28 -4.24
CA VAL A 134 0.86 -16.50 -4.39
C VAL A 134 -0.37 -16.45 -3.48
N ARG A 135 -1.45 -17.03 -3.97
CA ARG A 135 -2.68 -17.15 -3.21
C ARG A 135 -2.48 -18.19 -2.10
N ILE A 136 -2.77 -17.81 -0.86
CA ILE A 136 -2.61 -18.70 0.30
C ILE A 136 -3.93 -19.07 0.98
N GLY A 137 -5.03 -18.44 0.62
CA GLY A 137 -6.33 -18.75 1.20
C GLY A 137 -7.39 -17.73 0.86
N GLU A 138 -8.54 -17.90 1.50
CA GLU A 138 -9.68 -17.00 1.43
C GLU A 138 -10.20 -16.76 2.84
N ARG A 139 -10.83 -15.59 3.03
CA ARG A 139 -11.55 -15.29 4.26
C ARG A 139 -12.74 -14.39 3.96
N ILE A 140 -13.65 -14.30 4.91
CA ILE A 140 -14.78 -13.39 4.81
C ILE A 140 -14.60 -12.28 5.84
N ASP A 141 -14.62 -11.05 5.35
CA ASP A 141 -14.56 -9.85 6.17
C ASP A 141 -15.97 -9.28 6.34
N ASP A 142 -16.28 -8.77 7.54
CA ASP A 142 -17.61 -8.24 7.84
C ASP A 142 -17.97 -7.02 7.00
N GLU A 143 -16.96 -6.21 6.64
CA GLU A 143 -17.17 -5.00 5.83
C GLU A 143 -16.93 -5.23 4.35
N ASP A 144 -15.85 -5.95 4.00
CA ASP A 144 -15.38 -6.07 2.62
C ASP A 144 -15.83 -7.36 1.93
N GLY A 145 -16.51 -8.27 2.66
CA GLY A 145 -17.01 -9.51 2.09
C GLY A 145 -15.92 -10.55 1.87
N ALA A 146 -16.03 -11.31 0.77
CA ALA A 146 -15.09 -12.38 0.47
C ALA A 146 -13.75 -11.82 -0.03
N LEU A 147 -12.66 -12.21 0.62
CA LEU A 147 -11.30 -11.79 0.31
C LEU A 147 -10.43 -12.97 -0.06
N ILE A 148 -9.48 -12.74 -0.95
CA ILE A 148 -8.37 -13.65 -1.25
C ILE A 148 -7.15 -13.15 -0.49
N CYS A 149 -6.46 -14.06 0.20
CA CYS A 149 -5.23 -13.76 0.91
C CYS A 149 -4.02 -14.14 0.06
N TRP A 150 -3.05 -13.25 0.00
CA TRP A 150 -1.86 -13.37 -0.83
C TRP A 150 -0.60 -13.25 -0.01
N ARG A 151 0.48 -13.89 -0.48
CA ARG A 151 1.79 -13.84 0.19
C ARG A 151 2.93 -13.85 -0.81
N HIS A 152 3.96 -13.07 -0.50
CA HIS A 152 5.24 -13.06 -1.20
C HIS A 152 6.35 -13.25 -0.17
N ASP A 153 7.03 -14.40 -0.20
CA ASP A 153 8.15 -14.68 0.70
C ASP A 153 9.41 -14.01 0.18
N LEU A 154 10.15 -13.38 1.11
CA LEU A 154 11.38 -12.65 0.80
C LEU A 154 12.63 -13.39 1.20
N LEU A 155 12.48 -14.48 1.93
CA LEU A 155 13.62 -15.28 2.36
C LEU A 155 14.26 -15.95 1.15
N ALA A 156 15.53 -15.66 0.94
CA ALA A 156 16.30 -16.39 -0.05
C ALA A 156 16.38 -17.87 0.35
N PRO A 157 16.29 -18.78 -0.61
CA PRO A 157 16.49 -20.19 -0.34
C PRO A 157 17.91 -20.49 0.15
#